data_16d2a00263c625cb504c2f0ce5e62ee6
#
_entry.id   16d2a00263c625cb504c2f0ce5e62ee6
#
_cell.length_a   1.000
_cell.length_b   1.000
_cell.length_c   1.000
_cell.angle_alpha   90.00
_cell.angle_beta   90.00
_cell.angle_gamma   90.00
#
_symmetry.space_group_name_H-M   'P 1'
#
loop_
_entity.id
_entity.type
_entity.pdbx_description
1 polymer ?
#
loop_
_entity_poly.entity_id
_entity_poly.type
_entity_poly.pdbx_seq_one_letter_code
_entity_poly.pdbx_strand_id
1 'polypeptide(L)'
;KNKIILIYPIPETGWHVPKKLHQIWLKRKNKFSNDFITDPITTSYQVYKDRTESSFNLLDSIKGKNIYRVYPHELFCDRIKKGRCATHDNKSLFYVDEEHTSLLGSEMINDLIMEEIKKIESKID
;
A
#
# COMPACT_ATOMS: atom_id res chain seq x y z
N LYS A 1 23.16 -1.44 20.52
CA LYS A 1 23.29 -1.76 19.10
C LYS A 1 22.09 -1.17 18.35
N ASN A 2 22.32 -0.51 17.22
CA ASN A 2 21.26 0.09 16.41
C ASN A 2 20.29 -0.98 15.89
N LYS A 3 19.00 -0.67 15.90
CA LYS A 3 17.96 -1.46 15.28
C LYS A 3 17.64 -0.88 13.90
N ILE A 4 17.40 -1.74 12.94
CA ILE A 4 17.14 -1.37 11.54
C ILE A 4 15.81 -1.94 11.15
N ILE A 5 14.93 -1.10 10.64
CA ILE A 5 13.64 -1.50 10.08
C ILE A 5 13.73 -1.40 8.55
N LEU A 6 13.57 -2.53 7.88
CA LEU A 6 13.47 -2.58 6.42
C LEU A 6 12.01 -2.39 6.02
N ILE A 7 11.74 -1.35 5.25
CA ILE A 7 10.40 -1.06 4.72
C ILE A 7 10.37 -1.51 3.28
N TYR A 8 9.46 -2.44 2.98
CA TYR A 8 9.32 -3.04 1.66
C TYR A 8 8.51 -2.14 0.72
N PRO A 9 8.64 -2.31 -0.60
CA PRO A 9 7.95 -1.46 -1.58
C PRO A 9 6.42 -1.50 -1.45
N ILE A 10 5.78 -0.37 -1.77
CA ILE A 10 4.33 -0.28 -1.96
C ILE A 10 3.96 -0.59 -3.40
N PRO A 11 2.69 -0.99 -3.69
CA PRO A 11 2.24 -1.15 -5.07
C PRO A 11 2.24 0.18 -5.83
N GLU A 12 2.84 0.19 -7.02
CA GLU A 12 2.61 1.23 -8.02
C GLU A 12 1.34 0.89 -8.79
N THR A 13 0.50 1.88 -9.05
CA THR A 13 -0.79 1.66 -9.71
C THR A 13 -0.67 1.54 -11.24
N GLY A 14 0.37 2.14 -11.80
CA GLY A 14 0.62 2.18 -13.25
C GLY A 14 -0.27 3.19 -14.00
N TRP A 15 -1.11 3.94 -13.27
CA TRP A 15 -1.97 4.99 -13.81
C TRP A 15 -2.31 6.00 -12.72
N HIS A 16 -2.56 7.25 -13.13
CA HIS A 16 -2.84 8.34 -12.21
C HIS A 16 -4.19 8.18 -11.53
N VAL A 17 -4.20 7.82 -10.24
CA VAL A 17 -5.38 7.44 -9.48
C VAL A 17 -6.48 8.52 -9.49
N PRO A 18 -6.22 9.79 -9.13
CA PRO A 18 -7.25 10.82 -9.16
C PRO A 18 -7.86 11.05 -10.54
N LYS A 19 -7.03 11.06 -11.61
CA LYS A 19 -7.52 11.22 -12.98
C LYS A 19 -8.42 10.08 -13.40
N LYS A 20 -8.04 8.84 -13.08
CA LYS A 20 -8.83 7.65 -13.40
C LYS A 20 -10.19 7.68 -12.72
N LEU A 21 -10.23 8.01 -11.44
CA LEU A 21 -11.46 8.16 -10.68
C LEU A 21 -12.35 9.25 -11.24
N HIS A 22 -11.79 10.41 -11.58
CA HIS A 22 -12.52 11.52 -12.19
C HIS A 22 -13.12 11.13 -13.55
N GLN A 23 -12.36 10.42 -14.41
CA GLN A 23 -12.87 9.92 -15.68
C GLN A 23 -14.05 8.95 -15.52
N ILE A 24 -13.97 8.05 -14.54
CA ILE A 24 -15.05 7.11 -14.24
C ILE A 24 -16.27 7.86 -13.72
N TRP A 25 -16.08 8.84 -12.83
CA TRP A 25 -17.15 9.69 -12.30
C TRP A 25 -17.89 10.44 -13.41
N LEU A 26 -17.16 11.06 -14.35
CA LEU A 26 -17.77 11.73 -15.50
C LEU A 26 -18.59 10.79 -16.37
N LYS A 27 -18.10 9.58 -16.63
CA LYS A 27 -18.82 8.57 -17.41
C LYS A 27 -20.10 8.07 -16.72
N ARG A 28 -20.13 8.07 -15.39
CA ARG A 28 -21.30 7.66 -14.58
C ARG A 28 -22.29 8.80 -14.33
N LYS A 29 -22.23 9.90 -15.10
CA LYS A 29 -23.13 11.07 -14.99
C LYS A 29 -23.24 11.62 -13.57
N ASN A 30 -22.12 11.85 -12.92
CA ASN A 30 -22.06 12.41 -11.56
C ASN A 30 -22.72 11.56 -10.47
N LYS A 31 -22.96 10.29 -10.69
CA LYS A 31 -23.42 9.38 -9.65
C LYS A 31 -22.22 8.81 -8.89
N PHE A 32 -21.78 9.51 -7.87
CA PHE A 32 -21.00 8.91 -6.76
C PHE A 32 -21.96 8.04 -5.96
N SER A 33 -22.39 6.95 -6.53
CA SER A 33 -23.18 5.96 -5.83
C SER A 33 -22.24 4.92 -5.20
N ASN A 34 -22.79 4.04 -4.40
CA ASN A 34 -22.13 2.92 -3.72
C ASN A 34 -21.29 1.99 -4.64
N ASP A 35 -21.15 2.33 -5.91
CA ASP A 35 -20.44 1.54 -6.92
C ASP A 35 -18.93 1.45 -6.68
N PHE A 36 -18.33 2.40 -5.95
CA PHE A 36 -16.94 2.29 -5.51
C PHE A 36 -16.73 1.20 -4.45
N ILE A 37 -17.79 0.80 -3.76
CA ILE A 37 -17.77 -0.32 -2.81
C ILE A 37 -17.88 -1.65 -3.57
N THR A 38 -18.74 -1.68 -4.61
CA THR A 38 -19.04 -2.89 -5.38
C THR A 38 -18.03 -3.16 -6.50
N ASP A 39 -17.46 -2.10 -7.08
CA ASP A 39 -16.45 -2.19 -8.14
C ASP A 39 -15.31 -1.19 -7.90
N PRO A 40 -14.46 -1.44 -6.91
CA PRO A 40 -13.35 -0.56 -6.57
C PRO A 40 -12.28 -0.57 -7.65
N ILE A 41 -11.59 0.57 -7.81
CA ILE A 41 -10.46 0.68 -8.73
C ILE A 41 -9.23 0.11 -8.04
N THR A 42 -8.74 -0.99 -8.58
CA THR A 42 -7.64 -1.76 -8.00
C THR A 42 -6.54 -2.00 -9.03
N THR A 43 -5.34 -2.29 -8.56
CA THR A 43 -4.23 -2.74 -9.39
C THR A 43 -3.93 -4.22 -9.15
N SER A 44 -3.22 -4.87 -10.07
CA SER A 44 -2.91 -6.29 -9.97
C SER A 44 -1.85 -6.57 -8.89
N TYR A 45 -2.18 -7.44 -7.95
CA TYR A 45 -1.21 -7.90 -6.94
C TYR A 45 -0.11 -8.76 -7.58
N GLN A 46 -0.43 -9.56 -8.61
CA GLN A 46 0.58 -10.36 -9.30
C GLN A 46 1.61 -9.47 -10.01
N VAL A 47 1.15 -8.44 -10.72
CA VAL A 47 2.06 -7.47 -11.36
C VAL A 47 2.97 -6.79 -10.34
N TYR A 48 2.44 -6.39 -9.20
CA TYR A 48 3.26 -5.85 -8.12
C TYR A 48 4.34 -6.85 -7.67
N LYS A 49 3.96 -8.10 -7.41
CA LYS A 49 4.92 -9.14 -6.99
C LYS A 49 6.03 -9.35 -8.02
N ASP A 50 5.68 -9.43 -9.29
CA ASP A 50 6.64 -9.63 -10.38
C ASP A 50 7.60 -8.45 -10.50
N ARG A 51 7.09 -7.22 -10.39
CA ARG A 51 7.91 -5.99 -10.49
C ARG A 51 8.82 -5.77 -9.29
N THR A 52 8.45 -6.23 -8.12
CA THR A 52 9.21 -6.02 -6.87
C THR A 52 10.04 -7.23 -6.44
N GLU A 53 10.03 -8.31 -7.21
CA GLU A 53 10.72 -9.55 -6.86
C GLU A 53 12.21 -9.33 -6.53
N SER A 54 12.93 -8.58 -7.35
CA SER A 54 14.35 -8.29 -7.11
C SER A 54 14.58 -7.47 -5.84
N SER A 55 13.71 -6.51 -5.55
CA SER A 55 13.76 -5.70 -4.32
C SER A 55 13.49 -6.56 -3.08
N PHE A 56 12.50 -7.44 -3.14
CA PHE A 56 12.22 -8.39 -2.05
C PHE A 56 13.40 -9.33 -1.81
N ASN A 57 13.95 -9.91 -2.87
CA ASN A 57 15.12 -10.81 -2.76
C ASN A 57 16.31 -10.10 -2.13
N LEU A 58 16.57 -8.84 -2.50
CA LEU A 58 17.64 -8.05 -1.91
C LEU A 58 17.38 -7.80 -0.41
N LEU A 59 16.20 -7.31 -0.06
CA LEU A 59 15.85 -7.02 1.33
C LEU A 59 15.82 -8.29 2.19
N ASP A 60 15.34 -9.40 1.64
CA ASP A 60 15.30 -10.69 2.32
C ASP A 60 16.71 -11.27 2.57
N SER A 61 17.69 -10.88 1.77
CA SER A 61 19.10 -11.30 1.94
C SER A 61 19.78 -10.64 3.14
N ILE A 62 19.27 -9.49 3.60
CA ILE A 62 19.83 -8.76 4.73
C ILE A 62 19.41 -9.47 6.03
N LYS A 63 20.38 -10.06 6.74
CA LYS A 63 20.15 -10.83 7.96
C LYS A 63 20.81 -10.17 9.19
N GLY A 64 20.25 -10.41 10.35
CA GLY A 64 20.79 -9.92 11.61
C GLY A 64 19.74 -9.92 12.73
N LYS A 65 20.18 -10.06 13.98
CA LYS A 65 19.29 -10.03 15.15
C LYS A 65 18.65 -8.65 15.40
N ASN A 66 19.19 -7.62 14.76
CA ASN A 66 18.73 -6.23 14.87
C ASN A 66 17.97 -5.78 13.62
N ILE A 67 17.62 -6.69 12.72
CA ILE A 67 16.87 -6.42 11.48
C ILE A 67 15.39 -6.77 11.69
N TYR A 68 14.53 -5.82 11.42
CA TYR A 68 13.07 -5.92 11.48
C TYR A 68 12.48 -5.57 10.11
N ARG A 69 11.26 -6.00 9.82
CA ARG A 69 10.64 -5.82 8.50
C ARG A 69 9.22 -5.31 8.60
N VAL A 70 8.88 -4.37 7.74
CA VAL A 70 7.53 -3.83 7.57
C VAL A 70 7.11 -4.00 6.12
N TYR A 71 5.91 -4.51 5.91
CA TYR A 71 5.34 -4.85 4.61
C TYR A 71 4.13 -3.96 4.28
N PRO A 72 4.32 -2.72 3.80
CA PRO A 72 3.23 -1.78 3.58
C PRO A 72 2.20 -2.25 2.57
N HIS A 73 2.60 -3.10 1.60
CA HIS A 73 1.67 -3.65 0.61
C HIS A 73 0.53 -4.47 1.23
N GLU A 74 0.71 -5.03 2.42
CA GLU A 74 -0.34 -5.76 3.14
C GLU A 74 -1.52 -4.85 3.55
N LEU A 75 -1.31 -3.53 3.63
CA LEU A 75 -2.37 -2.56 3.88
C LEU A 75 -3.34 -2.43 2.70
N PHE A 76 -2.87 -2.70 1.49
CA PHE A 76 -3.59 -2.41 0.24
C PHE A 76 -4.01 -3.68 -0.50
N CYS A 77 -3.20 -4.74 -0.47
CA CYS A 77 -3.39 -5.94 -1.27
C CYS A 77 -4.21 -7.01 -0.54
N ASP A 78 -5.05 -7.75 -1.28
CA ASP A 78 -5.95 -8.80 -0.78
C ASP A 78 -6.95 -8.32 0.30
N ARG A 79 -7.18 -7.02 0.42
CA ARG A 79 -8.08 -6.44 1.43
C ARG A 79 -9.52 -6.34 0.96
N ILE A 80 -9.73 -5.77 -0.21
CA ILE A 80 -11.06 -5.55 -0.79
C ILE A 80 -11.41 -6.69 -1.75
N LYS A 81 -10.43 -7.11 -2.55
CA LYS A 81 -10.60 -8.16 -3.54
C LYS A 81 -9.33 -9.00 -3.62
N LYS A 82 -9.48 -10.32 -3.57
CA LYS A 82 -8.36 -11.26 -3.69
C LYS A 82 -7.61 -11.06 -5.01
N GLY A 83 -6.27 -11.05 -4.95
CA GLY A 83 -5.39 -10.86 -6.11
C GLY A 83 -5.32 -9.42 -6.59
N ARG A 84 -5.88 -8.46 -5.84
CA ARG A 84 -5.91 -7.03 -6.20
C ARG A 84 -5.41 -6.18 -5.04
N CYS A 85 -4.82 -5.03 -5.38
CA CYS A 85 -4.41 -4.02 -4.41
C CYS A 85 -5.30 -2.80 -4.54
N ALA A 86 -5.82 -2.32 -3.42
CA ALA A 86 -6.72 -1.17 -3.35
C ALA A 86 -5.95 0.14 -3.60
N THR A 87 -6.59 1.08 -4.29
CA THR A 87 -6.06 2.43 -4.54
C THR A 87 -6.84 3.53 -3.83
N HIS A 88 -7.96 3.18 -3.23
CA HIS A 88 -8.86 4.05 -2.48
C HIS A 88 -9.77 3.22 -1.56
N ASP A 89 -10.44 3.89 -0.64
CA ASP A 89 -11.60 3.38 0.09
C ASP A 89 -12.89 4.12 -0.34
N ASN A 90 -13.95 4.06 0.49
CA ASN A 90 -15.23 4.70 0.19
C ASN A 90 -15.20 6.23 0.29
N LYS A 91 -14.18 6.80 0.91
CA LYS A 91 -14.12 8.23 1.24
C LYS A 91 -12.86 8.91 0.73
N SER A 92 -11.78 8.15 0.49
CA SER A 92 -10.45 8.73 0.33
C SER A 92 -9.61 7.98 -0.68
N LEU A 93 -8.68 8.70 -1.30
CA LEU A 93 -7.65 8.17 -2.18
C LEU A 93 -6.41 7.81 -1.37
N PHE A 94 -5.77 6.69 -1.70
CA PHE A 94 -4.50 6.30 -1.09
C PHE A 94 -3.28 6.84 -1.86
N TYR A 95 -3.49 7.34 -3.07
CA TYR A 95 -2.45 7.86 -3.97
C TYR A 95 -2.80 9.23 -4.51
N VAL A 96 -1.78 10.07 -4.73
CA VAL A 96 -1.91 11.38 -5.40
C VAL A 96 -1.62 11.31 -6.89
N ASP A 97 -0.93 10.28 -7.33
CA ASP A 97 -0.61 9.97 -8.73
C ASP A 97 -0.53 8.45 -8.95
N GLU A 98 0.37 7.96 -9.80
CA GLU A 98 0.58 6.54 -10.09
C GLU A 98 1.48 5.80 -9.09
N GLU A 99 2.27 6.51 -8.30
CA GLU A 99 3.30 5.89 -7.43
C GLU A 99 3.41 6.53 -6.04
N HIS A 100 3.02 7.79 -5.87
CA HIS A 100 3.12 8.49 -4.61
C HIS A 100 1.84 8.38 -3.78
N THR A 101 1.98 8.04 -2.52
CA THR A 101 0.84 7.97 -1.60
C THR A 101 0.28 9.35 -1.26
N SER A 102 -1.03 9.41 -1.04
CA SER A 102 -1.70 10.56 -0.44
C SER A 102 -1.28 10.72 1.03
N LEU A 103 -1.70 11.82 1.66
CA LEU A 103 -1.51 12.00 3.11
C LEU A 103 -2.09 10.82 3.89
N LEU A 104 -3.31 10.40 3.57
CA LEU A 104 -3.94 9.24 4.22
C LEU A 104 -3.15 7.95 3.98
N GLY A 105 -2.74 7.67 2.74
CA GLY A 105 -1.93 6.50 2.42
C GLY A 105 -0.59 6.50 3.19
N SER A 106 0.03 7.67 3.31
CA SER A 106 1.26 7.84 4.09
C SER A 106 1.03 7.64 5.59
N GLU A 107 -0.08 8.14 6.14
CA GLU A 107 -0.45 7.94 7.55
C GLU A 107 -0.66 6.45 7.86
N MET A 108 -1.34 5.72 6.99
CA MET A 108 -1.52 4.26 7.14
C MET A 108 -0.18 3.53 7.21
N ILE A 109 0.78 3.89 6.37
CA ILE A 109 2.12 3.31 6.37
C ILE A 109 2.88 3.69 7.63
N ASN A 110 2.83 4.95 8.04
CA ASN A 110 3.47 5.43 9.26
C ASN A 110 2.93 4.73 10.51
N ASP A 111 1.63 4.51 10.59
CA ASP A 111 1.02 3.77 11.70
C ASP A 111 1.55 2.33 11.77
N LEU A 112 1.68 1.67 10.63
CA LEU A 112 2.25 0.33 10.54
C LEU A 112 3.72 0.30 11.02
N ILE A 113 4.51 1.30 10.64
CA ILE A 113 5.91 1.44 11.10
C ILE A 113 5.95 1.69 12.60
N MET A 114 5.08 2.55 13.12
CA MET A 114 5.01 2.85 14.56
C MET A 114 4.58 1.65 15.39
N GLU A 115 3.69 0.81 14.87
CA GLU A 115 3.33 -0.46 15.52
C GLU A 115 4.56 -1.38 15.65
N GLU A 116 5.38 -1.48 14.60
CA GLU A 116 6.61 -2.28 14.65
C GLU A 116 7.62 -1.70 15.64
N ILE A 117 7.80 -0.38 15.68
CA ILE A 117 8.66 0.29 16.67
C ILE A 117 8.22 -0.05 18.10
N LYS A 118 6.93 0.04 18.39
CA LYS A 118 6.38 -0.31 19.72
C LYS A 118 6.63 -1.77 20.08
N LYS A 119 6.50 -2.69 19.14
CA LYS A 119 6.81 -4.12 19.35
C LYS A 119 8.30 -4.32 19.67
N ILE A 120 9.18 -3.61 18.97
CA ILE A 120 10.63 -3.67 19.19
C ILE A 120 10.96 -3.13 20.58
N GLU A 121 10.39 -2.01 20.97
CA GLU A 121 10.62 -1.39 22.29
C GLU A 121 10.13 -2.28 23.43
N SER A 122 8.97 -2.92 23.27
CA SER A 122 8.40 -3.82 24.29
C SER A 122 9.23 -5.08 24.54
N LYS A 123 10.12 -5.47 23.62
CA LYS A 123 11.01 -6.64 23.76
C LYS A 123 12.35 -6.31 24.43
N ILE A 124 12.60 -5.06 24.76
CA ILE A 124 13.86 -4.60 25.39
C ILE A 124 13.80 -4.78 26.91
N ASP A 125 12.62 -4.84 27.48
CA ASP A 125 12.38 -5.10 28.91
C ASP A 125 12.40 -6.62 29.17
#